data_51855da2a2cd49554df04d40feed4d55
#
_entry.id   51855da2a2cd49554df04d40feed4d55
#
_cell.length_a   1.000
_cell.length_b   1.000
_cell.length_c   1.000
_cell.angle_alpha   90.00
_cell.angle_beta   90.00
_cell.angle_gamma   90.00
#
_symmetry.space_group_name_H-M   'P 1'
#
loop_
_entity.id
_entity.type
_entity.pdbx_description
1 polymer ?
#
loop_
_entity_poly.entity_id
_entity_poly.type
_entity_poly.pdbx_seq_one_letter_code
_entity_poly.pdbx_strand_id
1 'polypeptide(L)'
;MGLFEFLKKKEPPKPAAGPRPMLRPMGGGLPPHPEPKAENNFIIAILDSCRFDSFMTAAPKTMMKLGPVEKRYTYASWTAPSHYNLLTGLLPHTSPPNVYASEYYKEDFFNYNSRLGTKGIEFGKMVPTLWFPGLLRNTLGYSTHARVSLPVLNPKTGINRDFDSFTLMDHHNDMRAMLPTMKFDTARPSFYMLNIGETHYPYAKPNEDSSMWPRISGVNGVFKKMDEAVGPDGQLIKDQTQFFDHEKLEQLRARQIDAVRYLDDVFQELFDLVPKNTHIVITADHGELFGEMGYFGHGPIMHEKCFEVPYLEGKIR
;
A
#
# COMPACT_ATOMS: atom_id res chain seq x y z
N MET A 1 -20.47 53.50 21.04
CA MET A 1 -20.85 52.87 19.75
C MET A 1 -19.62 52.15 19.25
N GLY A 2 -19.70 50.82 19.28
CA GLY A 2 -18.55 49.96 19.36
C GLY A 2 -17.91 49.62 18.03
N LEU A 3 -16.60 49.54 18.10
CA LEU A 3 -15.64 49.22 17.04
C LEU A 3 -15.67 47.72 16.61
N PHE A 4 -16.70 46.97 16.95
CA PHE A 4 -16.79 45.50 16.75
C PHE A 4 -17.76 45.05 15.67
N GLU A 5 -18.42 45.93 14.93
CA GLU A 5 -19.36 45.54 13.88
C GLU A 5 -18.74 45.33 12.48
N PHE A 6 -17.46 45.63 12.31
CA PHE A 6 -16.82 45.57 10.98
C PHE A 6 -16.15 44.23 10.64
N LEU A 7 -16.22 43.20 11.50
CA LEU A 7 -15.56 41.90 11.30
C LEU A 7 -16.52 40.71 11.02
N LYS A 8 -17.75 40.99 10.65
CA LYS A 8 -18.57 39.90 10.02
C LYS A 8 -18.08 39.72 8.58
N LYS A 9 -16.98 38.96 8.38
CA LYS A 9 -16.67 38.40 7.07
C LYS A 9 -17.86 37.57 6.61
N LYS A 10 -18.55 38.00 5.54
CA LYS A 10 -19.49 37.14 4.82
C LYS A 10 -18.74 35.87 4.44
N GLU A 11 -19.18 34.71 4.92
CA GLU A 11 -18.67 33.45 4.39
C GLU A 11 -18.82 33.46 2.87
N PRO A 12 -17.78 33.06 2.12
CA PRO A 12 -17.92 32.90 0.69
C PRO A 12 -19.04 31.90 0.38
N PRO A 13 -19.84 32.12 -0.65
CA PRO A 13 -20.91 31.18 -1.01
C PRO A 13 -20.28 29.79 -1.19
N LYS A 14 -20.87 28.79 -0.52
CA LYS A 14 -20.46 27.40 -0.70
C LYS A 14 -20.49 27.09 -2.21
N PRO A 15 -19.41 26.55 -2.80
CA PRO A 15 -19.42 26.17 -4.19
C PRO A 15 -20.61 25.24 -4.43
N ALA A 16 -21.37 25.49 -5.49
CA ALA A 16 -22.46 24.61 -5.88
C ALA A 16 -21.91 23.19 -5.96
N ALA A 17 -22.55 22.26 -5.26
CA ALA A 17 -22.17 20.87 -5.31
C ALA A 17 -22.29 20.42 -6.77
N GLY A 18 -21.16 20.21 -7.43
CA GLY A 18 -21.12 19.57 -8.74
C GLY A 18 -21.83 18.20 -8.65
N PRO A 19 -22.27 17.63 -9.76
CA PRO A 19 -22.94 16.34 -9.77
C PRO A 19 -22.06 15.36 -9.01
N ARG A 20 -22.56 14.85 -7.88
CA ARG A 20 -21.87 13.79 -7.13
C ARG A 20 -21.69 12.62 -8.10
N PRO A 21 -20.47 12.06 -8.25
CA PRO A 21 -20.33 10.84 -9.00
C PRO A 21 -21.31 9.84 -8.39
N MET A 22 -22.26 9.36 -9.20
CA MET A 22 -23.19 8.33 -8.74
C MET A 22 -22.36 7.09 -8.41
N LEU A 23 -22.20 6.84 -7.11
CA LEU A 23 -21.79 5.53 -6.65
C LEU A 23 -22.83 4.55 -7.23
N ARG A 24 -22.37 3.61 -8.06
CA ARG A 24 -23.27 2.58 -8.57
C ARG A 24 -23.92 1.90 -7.37
N PRO A 25 -25.24 1.62 -7.41
CA PRO A 25 -25.89 0.89 -6.33
C PRO A 25 -25.15 -0.42 -6.09
N MET A 26 -24.84 -0.73 -4.84
CA MET A 26 -24.28 -2.00 -4.44
C MET A 26 -25.33 -3.10 -4.58
N GLY A 27 -25.60 -3.58 -5.81
CA GLY A 27 -26.64 -4.59 -6.06
C GLY A 27 -26.73 -5.08 -7.50
N GLY A 28 -26.11 -4.41 -8.44
CA GLY A 28 -25.97 -4.94 -9.80
C GLY A 28 -24.69 -5.77 -9.92
N GLY A 29 -24.80 -7.03 -10.36
CA GLY A 29 -23.63 -7.86 -10.66
C GLY A 29 -22.68 -7.12 -11.63
N LEU A 30 -21.39 -7.43 -11.54
CA LEU A 30 -20.41 -6.88 -12.49
C LEU A 30 -20.77 -7.33 -13.92
N PRO A 31 -20.53 -6.49 -14.94
CA PRO A 31 -20.77 -6.90 -16.32
C PRO A 31 -19.89 -8.10 -16.70
N PRO A 32 -20.30 -8.90 -17.69
CA PRO A 32 -19.47 -10.01 -18.17
C PRO A 32 -18.11 -9.48 -18.65
N HIS A 33 -17.08 -10.33 -18.53
CA HIS A 33 -15.75 -9.97 -19.00
C HIS A 33 -15.71 -9.93 -20.53
N PRO A 34 -14.98 -8.98 -21.13
CA PRO A 34 -14.66 -9.06 -22.55
C PRO A 34 -13.64 -10.17 -22.82
N GLU A 35 -13.39 -10.46 -24.09
CA GLU A 35 -12.31 -11.35 -24.51
C GLU A 35 -10.94 -10.85 -23.99
N PRO A 36 -10.07 -11.75 -23.53
CA PRO A 36 -8.74 -11.37 -23.04
C PRO A 36 -7.88 -10.67 -24.09
N LYS A 37 -7.23 -9.58 -23.70
CA LYS A 37 -6.33 -8.78 -24.55
C LYS A 37 -4.91 -8.72 -24.00
N ALA A 38 -4.61 -9.51 -22.99
CA ALA A 38 -3.30 -9.58 -22.35
C ALA A 38 -2.95 -11.04 -22.07
N GLU A 39 -1.66 -11.33 -21.98
CA GLU A 39 -1.15 -12.70 -21.90
C GLU A 39 -0.68 -13.07 -20.49
N ASN A 40 -0.17 -12.09 -19.73
CA ASN A 40 0.43 -12.37 -18.44
C ASN A 40 -0.57 -12.22 -17.31
N ASN A 41 -0.54 -13.17 -16.35
CA ASN A 41 -1.07 -12.88 -15.03
C ASN A 41 -0.27 -11.74 -14.40
N PHE A 42 -0.90 -10.98 -13.52
CA PHE A 42 -0.26 -9.85 -12.86
C PHE A 42 -0.55 -9.85 -11.36
N ILE A 43 0.50 -9.75 -10.56
CA ILE A 43 0.39 -9.68 -9.10
C ILE A 43 1.09 -8.42 -8.60
N ILE A 44 0.42 -7.65 -7.75
CA ILE A 44 1.04 -6.62 -6.92
C ILE A 44 1.00 -7.12 -5.48
N ALA A 45 2.16 -7.47 -4.94
CA ALA A 45 2.34 -7.87 -3.56
C ALA A 45 2.87 -6.66 -2.77
N ILE A 46 2.08 -6.23 -1.78
CA ILE A 46 2.29 -5.01 -1.03
C ILE A 46 2.64 -5.39 0.41
N LEU A 47 3.89 -5.17 0.81
CA LEU A 47 4.39 -5.36 2.17
C LEU A 47 3.99 -4.14 3.00
N ASP A 48 2.89 -4.21 3.73
CA ASP A 48 2.33 -3.06 4.45
C ASP A 48 3.33 -2.49 5.46
N SER A 49 3.55 -1.17 5.42
CA SER A 49 4.50 -0.42 6.27
C SER A 49 5.98 -0.81 6.12
N CYS A 50 6.37 -1.59 5.11
CA CYS A 50 7.73 -2.12 5.01
C CYS A 50 8.73 -1.04 4.58
N ARG A 51 9.65 -0.67 5.46
CA ARG A 51 10.76 0.24 5.16
C ARG A 51 11.74 -0.34 4.16
N PHE A 52 12.25 0.51 3.28
CA PHE A 52 13.31 0.12 2.36
C PHE A 52 14.57 -0.43 3.05
N ASP A 53 15.04 0.26 4.11
CA ASP A 53 16.24 -0.17 4.83
C ASP A 53 16.05 -1.44 5.67
N SER A 54 14.83 -1.70 6.18
CA SER A 54 14.47 -2.96 6.82
C SER A 54 14.49 -4.12 5.82
N PHE A 55 13.91 -3.90 4.64
CA PHE A 55 13.92 -4.88 3.55
C PHE A 55 15.36 -5.23 3.11
N MET A 56 16.19 -4.22 2.90
CA MET A 56 17.60 -4.43 2.51
C MET A 56 18.40 -5.14 3.60
N THR A 57 18.14 -4.84 4.88
CA THR A 57 18.79 -5.53 6.01
C THR A 57 18.33 -6.98 6.11
N ALA A 58 17.09 -7.29 5.80
CA ALA A 58 16.58 -8.66 5.76
C ALA A 58 17.23 -9.49 4.66
N ALA A 59 17.59 -8.86 3.54
CA ALA A 59 18.20 -9.48 2.35
C ALA A 59 17.42 -10.69 1.82
N PRO A 60 16.15 -10.53 1.42
CA PRO A 60 15.25 -11.62 1.06
C PRO A 60 15.64 -12.25 -0.29
N LYS A 61 16.36 -13.35 -0.25
CA LYS A 61 17.00 -13.98 -1.42
C LYS A 61 15.99 -14.52 -2.44
N THR A 62 14.86 -14.98 -2.00
CA THR A 62 13.80 -15.51 -2.87
C THR A 62 13.12 -14.37 -3.65
N MET A 63 12.67 -13.33 -2.94
CA MET A 63 12.06 -12.18 -3.58
C MET A 63 13.01 -11.53 -4.58
N MET A 64 14.31 -11.43 -4.24
CA MET A 64 15.34 -10.84 -5.10
C MET A 64 15.64 -11.66 -6.38
N LYS A 65 15.12 -12.89 -6.52
CA LYS A 65 15.19 -13.63 -7.80
C LYS A 65 14.35 -12.97 -8.90
N LEU A 66 13.35 -12.16 -8.57
CA LEU A 66 12.54 -11.43 -9.56
C LEU A 66 13.34 -10.37 -10.30
N GLY A 67 14.24 -9.67 -9.62
CA GLY A 67 15.01 -8.59 -10.20
C GLY A 67 15.78 -7.78 -9.16
N PRO A 68 16.47 -6.72 -9.58
CA PRO A 68 17.17 -5.83 -8.67
C PRO A 68 16.17 -5.10 -7.76
N VAL A 69 16.60 -4.85 -6.51
CA VAL A 69 15.82 -4.04 -5.59
C VAL A 69 16.11 -2.57 -5.83
N GLU A 70 15.08 -1.82 -6.13
CA GLU A 70 15.14 -0.37 -6.25
C GLU A 70 14.59 0.31 -4.98
N LYS A 71 15.19 1.42 -4.60
CA LYS A 71 14.57 2.35 -3.66
C LYS A 71 13.64 3.26 -4.43
N ARG A 72 12.35 3.19 -4.13
CA ARG A 72 11.33 4.07 -4.72
C ARG A 72 10.58 4.85 -3.64
N TYR A 73 9.80 5.81 -4.08
CA TYR A 73 9.02 6.69 -3.20
C TYR A 73 7.53 6.52 -3.47
N THR A 74 6.76 6.35 -2.41
CA THR A 74 5.30 6.29 -2.49
C THR A 74 4.68 7.68 -2.59
N TYR A 75 3.42 7.76 -3.02
CA TYR A 75 2.68 9.03 -3.11
C TYR A 75 1.96 9.39 -1.81
N ALA A 76 1.92 8.50 -0.85
CA ALA A 76 1.32 8.72 0.45
C ALA A 76 2.06 7.93 1.53
N SER A 77 1.89 8.32 2.78
CA SER A 77 2.61 7.80 3.94
C SER A 77 1.73 6.96 4.88
N TRP A 78 0.57 6.48 4.41
CA TRP A 78 -0.27 5.51 5.14
C TRP A 78 -1.15 4.69 4.20
N THR A 79 -1.67 3.58 4.71
CA THR A 79 -2.24 2.47 3.94
C THR A 79 -3.30 2.86 2.93
N ALA A 80 -4.41 3.48 3.35
CA ALA A 80 -5.53 3.69 2.44
C ALA A 80 -5.21 4.59 1.23
N PRO A 81 -4.63 5.80 1.39
CA PRO A 81 -4.28 6.64 0.25
C PRO A 81 -3.24 5.99 -0.67
N SER A 82 -2.26 5.28 -0.11
CA SER A 82 -1.24 4.59 -0.91
C SER A 82 -1.86 3.49 -1.77
N HIS A 83 -2.78 2.69 -1.23
CA HIS A 83 -3.50 1.68 -2.01
C HIS A 83 -4.38 2.30 -3.10
N TYR A 84 -5.03 3.45 -2.83
CA TYR A 84 -5.76 4.16 -3.89
C TYR A 84 -4.81 4.61 -5.00
N ASN A 85 -3.61 5.10 -4.69
CA ASN A 85 -2.60 5.45 -5.70
C ASN A 85 -2.21 4.22 -6.52
N LEU A 86 -1.89 3.08 -5.88
CA LEU A 86 -1.59 1.83 -6.58
C LEU A 86 -2.73 1.39 -7.50
N LEU A 87 -3.97 1.50 -7.02
CA LEU A 87 -5.18 1.16 -7.80
C LEU A 87 -5.54 2.18 -8.89
N THR A 88 -4.91 3.34 -8.92
CA THR A 88 -4.92 4.23 -10.09
C THR A 88 -3.79 3.91 -11.08
N GLY A 89 -2.97 2.90 -10.81
CA GLY A 89 -1.83 2.50 -11.63
C GLY A 89 -0.54 3.26 -11.28
N LEU A 90 -0.53 4.04 -10.21
CA LEU A 90 0.67 4.78 -9.75
C LEU A 90 1.49 3.90 -8.81
N LEU A 91 2.40 3.13 -9.36
CA LEU A 91 3.43 2.43 -8.58
C LEU A 91 4.41 3.43 -7.96
N PRO A 92 5.12 3.07 -6.88
CA PRO A 92 6.14 3.94 -6.30
C PRO A 92 7.12 4.45 -7.35
N HIS A 93 7.46 5.74 -7.29
CA HIS A 93 8.21 6.44 -8.31
C HIS A 93 9.71 6.55 -7.99
N THR A 94 10.52 6.82 -9.01
CA THR A 94 11.97 6.98 -8.92
C THR A 94 12.43 8.43 -8.92
N SER A 95 11.50 9.39 -8.80
CA SER A 95 11.84 10.82 -8.83
C SER A 95 12.95 11.14 -7.83
N PRO A 96 14.03 11.80 -8.27
CA PRO A 96 15.03 12.32 -7.35
C PRO A 96 14.42 13.37 -6.41
N PRO A 97 15.04 13.67 -5.28
CA PRO A 97 14.67 14.80 -4.44
C PRO A 97 14.56 16.09 -5.25
N ASN A 98 13.55 16.90 -4.98
CA ASN A 98 13.25 18.17 -5.65
C ASN A 98 12.79 18.07 -7.12
N VAL A 99 12.50 16.90 -7.62
CA VAL A 99 11.88 16.69 -8.95
C VAL A 99 10.46 16.17 -8.76
N TYR A 100 9.52 16.68 -9.55
CA TYR A 100 8.13 16.22 -9.46
C TYR A 100 7.98 14.82 -10.03
N ALA A 101 7.32 13.94 -9.28
CA ALA A 101 7.02 12.58 -9.72
C ALA A 101 6.34 12.53 -11.10
N SER A 102 5.56 13.57 -11.44
CA SER A 102 4.89 13.71 -12.73
C SER A 102 5.82 13.73 -13.95
N GLU A 103 7.12 13.94 -13.77
CA GLU A 103 8.09 13.87 -14.86
C GLU A 103 8.46 12.42 -15.22
N TYR A 104 8.28 11.49 -14.28
CA TYR A 104 8.70 10.09 -14.40
C TYR A 104 7.55 9.11 -14.55
N TYR A 105 6.38 9.37 -13.96
CA TYR A 105 5.28 8.39 -13.93
C TYR A 105 4.73 8.02 -15.31
N LYS A 106 4.85 8.89 -16.31
CA LYS A 106 4.41 8.59 -17.68
C LYS A 106 5.18 7.43 -18.27
N GLU A 107 6.50 7.39 -18.07
CA GLU A 107 7.35 6.31 -18.52
C GLU A 107 6.98 5.00 -17.85
N ASP A 108 6.74 5.04 -16.53
CA ASP A 108 6.34 3.87 -15.78
C ASP A 108 4.98 3.31 -16.23
N PHE A 109 4.06 4.18 -16.68
CA PHE A 109 2.80 3.76 -17.30
C PHE A 109 3.00 2.96 -18.59
N PHE A 110 3.98 3.29 -19.43
CA PHE A 110 4.25 2.51 -20.64
C PHE A 110 4.76 1.10 -20.32
N ASN A 111 5.43 0.92 -19.19
CA ASN A 111 5.91 -0.38 -18.73
C ASN A 111 4.76 -1.37 -18.48
N TYR A 112 3.52 -0.92 -18.26
CA TYR A 112 2.37 -1.80 -18.17
C TYR A 112 2.11 -2.63 -19.42
N ASN A 113 2.47 -2.15 -20.61
CA ASN A 113 2.38 -2.95 -21.83
C ASN A 113 3.24 -4.22 -21.73
N SER A 114 4.46 -4.09 -21.23
CA SER A 114 5.37 -5.22 -21.01
C SER A 114 4.90 -6.11 -19.85
N ARG A 115 4.54 -5.51 -18.72
CA ARG A 115 4.08 -6.24 -17.52
C ARG A 115 2.89 -7.15 -17.82
N LEU A 116 1.92 -6.64 -18.57
CA LEU A 116 0.66 -7.33 -18.88
C LEU A 116 0.75 -8.18 -20.15
N GLY A 117 1.82 -8.07 -20.93
CA GLY A 117 1.93 -8.73 -22.24
C GLY A 117 0.87 -8.24 -23.22
N THR A 118 0.67 -6.93 -23.34
CA THR A 118 -0.34 -6.32 -24.20
C THR A 118 0.24 -5.16 -25.00
N LYS A 119 -0.59 -4.57 -25.86
CA LYS A 119 -0.27 -3.36 -26.65
C LYS A 119 -1.35 -2.34 -26.52
N GLY A 120 -1.03 -1.07 -26.63
CA GLY A 120 -2.02 0.02 -26.72
C GLY A 120 -2.52 0.54 -25.36
N ILE A 121 -1.83 0.24 -24.26
CA ILE A 121 -1.98 1.03 -23.05
C ILE A 121 -1.29 2.36 -23.32
N GLU A 122 -2.10 3.40 -23.41
CA GLU A 122 -1.67 4.77 -23.60
C GLU A 122 -2.12 5.62 -22.43
N PHE A 123 -1.22 6.46 -21.93
CA PHE A 123 -1.51 7.34 -20.81
C PHE A 123 -2.77 8.19 -21.05
N GLY A 124 -2.90 8.79 -22.22
CA GLY A 124 -4.05 9.62 -22.58
C GLY A 124 -5.39 8.88 -22.66
N LYS A 125 -5.37 7.56 -22.82
CA LYS A 125 -6.57 6.72 -22.80
C LYS A 125 -6.92 6.23 -21.38
N MET A 126 -5.96 6.20 -20.48
CA MET A 126 -6.17 5.79 -19.09
C MET A 126 -6.68 6.94 -18.21
N VAL A 127 -6.24 8.15 -18.48
CA VAL A 127 -6.76 9.38 -17.88
C VAL A 127 -8.03 9.77 -18.64
N PRO A 128 -9.18 10.00 -18.03
CA PRO A 128 -9.44 10.33 -16.63
C PRO A 128 -10.06 9.20 -15.81
N THR A 129 -10.14 8.00 -16.31
CA THR A 129 -10.82 6.90 -15.62
C THR A 129 -9.92 6.14 -14.66
N LEU A 130 -8.69 6.54 -14.48
CA LEU A 130 -7.62 5.98 -13.67
C LEU A 130 -8.09 5.06 -12.53
N TRP A 131 -8.63 3.89 -12.90
CA TRP A 131 -8.96 2.83 -11.97
C TRP A 131 -8.48 1.52 -12.55
N PHE A 132 -7.32 1.09 -12.07
CA PHE A 132 -6.58 -0.02 -12.66
C PHE A 132 -7.36 -1.34 -12.65
N PRO A 133 -8.05 -1.75 -11.57
CA PRO A 133 -8.90 -2.94 -11.61
C PRO A 133 -9.98 -2.86 -12.69
N GLY A 134 -10.59 -1.69 -12.87
CA GLY A 134 -11.59 -1.48 -13.92
C GLY A 134 -11.00 -1.58 -15.32
N LEU A 135 -9.80 -1.03 -15.57
CA LEU A 135 -9.09 -1.22 -16.83
C LEU A 135 -8.81 -2.68 -17.12
N LEU A 136 -8.22 -3.38 -16.14
CA LEU A 136 -7.88 -4.80 -16.27
C LEU A 136 -9.11 -5.64 -16.56
N ARG A 137 -10.16 -5.49 -15.75
CA ARG A 137 -11.37 -6.30 -15.83
C ARG A 137 -12.22 -5.96 -17.06
N ASN A 138 -12.57 -4.67 -17.24
CA ASN A 138 -13.62 -4.26 -18.19
C ASN A 138 -13.06 -3.94 -19.59
N THR A 139 -11.73 -3.81 -19.73
CA THR A 139 -11.10 -3.49 -21.02
C THR A 139 -10.16 -4.59 -21.48
N LEU A 140 -9.36 -5.17 -20.59
CA LEU A 140 -8.36 -6.19 -20.93
C LEU A 140 -8.82 -7.62 -20.66
N GLY A 141 -9.96 -7.84 -20.04
CA GLY A 141 -10.58 -9.16 -19.85
C GLY A 141 -9.97 -9.99 -18.73
N TYR A 142 -9.31 -9.39 -17.76
CA TYR A 142 -8.79 -10.07 -16.57
C TYR A 142 -9.90 -10.54 -15.63
N SER A 143 -9.65 -11.64 -14.92
CA SER A 143 -10.27 -11.85 -13.62
C SER A 143 -9.48 -11.08 -12.56
N THR A 144 -10.18 -10.38 -11.66
CA THR A 144 -9.58 -9.41 -10.73
C THR A 144 -9.86 -9.78 -9.28
N HIS A 145 -8.80 -9.89 -8.49
CA HIS A 145 -8.88 -10.40 -7.13
C HIS A 145 -8.05 -9.56 -6.17
N ALA A 146 -8.56 -9.38 -4.96
CA ALA A 146 -7.79 -8.81 -3.86
C ALA A 146 -7.83 -9.72 -2.64
N ARG A 147 -6.71 -9.81 -1.95
CA ARG A 147 -6.55 -10.40 -0.62
C ARG A 147 -5.88 -9.37 0.26
N VAL A 148 -6.57 -8.90 1.27
CA VAL A 148 -6.10 -7.81 2.11
C VAL A 148 -6.06 -8.22 3.57
N SER A 149 -4.97 -7.90 4.22
CA SER A 149 -4.74 -8.19 5.64
C SER A 149 -5.27 -7.10 6.55
N LEU A 150 -5.21 -5.83 6.11
CA LEU A 150 -5.52 -4.70 6.97
C LEU A 150 -7.00 -4.30 6.90
N PRO A 151 -7.72 -4.23 8.05
CA PRO A 151 -9.15 -3.87 8.09
C PRO A 151 -9.49 -2.49 7.51
N VAL A 152 -8.54 -1.58 7.42
CA VAL A 152 -8.72 -0.27 6.78
C VAL A 152 -9.05 -0.39 5.28
N LEU A 153 -8.68 -1.52 4.67
CA LEU A 153 -8.95 -1.86 3.27
C LEU A 153 -10.20 -2.74 3.11
N ASN A 154 -11.14 -2.68 4.04
CA ASN A 154 -12.31 -3.56 4.03
C ASN A 154 -13.25 -3.30 2.82
N PRO A 155 -14.07 -4.30 2.42
CA PRO A 155 -14.92 -4.20 1.24
C PRO A 155 -16.08 -3.21 1.36
N LYS A 156 -16.30 -2.59 2.52
CA LYS A 156 -17.30 -1.52 2.70
C LYS A 156 -16.80 -0.14 2.26
N THR A 157 -15.51 -0.03 1.97
CA THR A 157 -14.91 1.17 1.38
C THR A 157 -14.92 1.02 -0.13
N GLY A 158 -15.09 1.97 -0.94
CA GLY A 158 -15.14 1.83 -2.40
C GLY A 158 -13.88 1.24 -3.08
N ILE A 159 -12.90 0.78 -2.29
CA ILE A 159 -11.65 0.19 -2.77
C ILE A 159 -11.85 -1.17 -3.47
N ASN A 160 -12.94 -1.86 -3.18
CA ASN A 160 -13.31 -3.15 -3.80
C ASN A 160 -13.95 -3.03 -5.19
N ARG A 161 -14.10 -1.81 -5.71
CA ARG A 161 -14.73 -1.58 -7.00
C ARG A 161 -13.98 -2.29 -8.13
N ASP A 162 -14.74 -2.95 -9.01
CA ASP A 162 -14.25 -3.69 -10.18
C ASP A 162 -13.31 -4.88 -9.85
N PHE A 163 -13.34 -5.38 -8.63
CA PHE A 163 -12.78 -6.69 -8.30
C PHE A 163 -13.88 -7.76 -8.39
N ASP A 164 -13.56 -8.88 -9.04
CA ASP A 164 -14.44 -10.08 -9.06
C ASP A 164 -14.51 -10.75 -7.69
N SER A 165 -13.39 -10.71 -6.95
CA SER A 165 -13.36 -11.10 -5.54
C SER A 165 -12.47 -10.19 -4.72
N PHE A 166 -12.98 -9.78 -3.57
CA PHE A 166 -12.25 -8.96 -2.60
C PHE A 166 -12.43 -9.58 -1.21
N THR A 167 -11.35 -10.03 -0.60
CA THR A 167 -11.38 -10.74 0.67
C THR A 167 -10.50 -10.03 1.69
N LEU A 168 -11.10 -9.61 2.80
CA LEU A 168 -10.35 -9.29 4.02
C LEU A 168 -10.04 -10.61 4.72
N MET A 169 -8.77 -10.86 4.97
CA MET A 169 -8.29 -12.07 5.63
C MET A 169 -8.63 -12.06 7.13
N ASP A 170 -8.79 -13.24 7.72
CA ASP A 170 -9.15 -13.39 9.14
C ASP A 170 -8.03 -12.88 10.07
N HIS A 171 -6.78 -13.03 9.64
CA HIS A 171 -5.59 -12.58 10.37
C HIS A 171 -4.79 -11.59 9.54
N HIS A 172 -4.32 -10.51 10.18
CA HIS A 172 -3.57 -9.46 9.50
C HIS A 172 -2.12 -9.87 9.15
N ASN A 173 -1.63 -10.95 9.69
CA ASN A 173 -0.25 -11.41 9.62
C ASN A 173 -0.13 -12.87 9.11
N ASP A 174 -0.91 -13.22 8.10
CA ASP A 174 -0.90 -14.58 7.53
C ASP A 174 -1.03 -14.57 6.00
N MET A 175 0.04 -14.15 5.32
CA MET A 175 0.13 -14.23 3.85
C MET A 175 -0.03 -15.67 3.36
N ARG A 176 0.48 -16.66 4.12
CA ARG A 176 0.40 -18.05 3.71
C ARG A 176 -1.04 -18.52 3.54
N ALA A 177 -1.98 -18.01 4.37
CA ALA A 177 -3.41 -18.30 4.23
C ALA A 177 -4.04 -17.69 2.96
N MET A 178 -3.41 -16.71 2.32
CA MET A 178 -3.89 -16.19 1.03
C MET A 178 -3.66 -17.18 -0.11
N LEU A 179 -2.56 -17.92 -0.10
CA LEU A 179 -2.09 -18.75 -1.23
C LEU A 179 -3.12 -19.79 -1.67
N PRO A 180 -3.74 -20.61 -0.80
CA PRO A 180 -4.73 -21.60 -1.21
C PRO A 180 -6.03 -20.99 -1.76
N THR A 181 -6.25 -19.69 -1.54
CA THR A 181 -7.42 -18.98 -2.07
C THR A 181 -7.20 -18.42 -3.47
N MET A 182 -5.96 -18.44 -3.97
CA MET A 182 -5.60 -17.94 -5.30
C MET A 182 -5.90 -19.01 -6.36
N LYS A 183 -6.55 -18.56 -7.44
CA LYS A 183 -6.90 -19.42 -8.57
C LYS A 183 -6.50 -18.73 -9.86
N PHE A 184 -5.90 -19.47 -10.76
CA PHE A 184 -5.49 -19.00 -12.08
C PHE A 184 -6.27 -19.78 -13.15
N ASP A 185 -7.04 -19.05 -13.94
CA ASP A 185 -7.80 -19.63 -15.05
C ASP A 185 -6.89 -19.69 -16.30
N THR A 186 -7.03 -20.75 -17.08
CA THR A 186 -6.36 -20.87 -18.39
C THR A 186 -7.06 -20.07 -19.49
N ALA A 187 -8.33 -19.72 -19.30
CA ALA A 187 -9.12 -18.99 -20.29
C ALA A 187 -8.86 -17.48 -20.27
N ARG A 188 -8.38 -16.93 -19.16
CA ARG A 188 -8.08 -15.49 -19.02
C ARG A 188 -7.01 -15.21 -17.97
N PRO A 189 -6.22 -14.14 -18.15
CA PRO A 189 -5.23 -13.77 -17.15
C PRO A 189 -5.90 -13.28 -15.87
N SER A 190 -5.23 -13.51 -14.75
CA SER A 190 -5.67 -13.10 -13.42
C SER A 190 -4.85 -11.94 -12.89
N PHE A 191 -5.49 -10.98 -12.26
CA PHE A 191 -4.87 -9.94 -11.47
C PHE A 191 -5.10 -10.20 -9.99
N TYR A 192 -4.03 -10.16 -9.20
CA TYR A 192 -4.11 -10.20 -7.75
C TYR A 192 -3.46 -8.98 -7.12
N MET A 193 -4.18 -8.31 -6.24
CA MET A 193 -3.62 -7.37 -5.26
C MET A 193 -3.54 -8.09 -3.91
N LEU A 194 -2.34 -8.21 -3.37
CA LEU A 194 -2.07 -8.81 -2.06
C LEU A 194 -1.57 -7.71 -1.12
N ASN A 195 -2.34 -7.37 -0.08
CA ASN A 195 -1.87 -6.53 1.01
C ASN A 195 -1.44 -7.44 2.15
N ILE A 196 -0.16 -7.42 2.48
CA ILE A 196 0.55 -8.37 3.34
C ILE A 196 0.91 -7.65 4.64
N GLY A 197 0.37 -8.12 5.75
CA GLY A 197 0.37 -7.38 7.01
C GLY A 197 1.44 -7.77 8.02
N GLU A 198 2.29 -8.78 7.75
CA GLU A 198 3.36 -9.22 8.66
C GLU A 198 4.38 -8.10 8.93
N THR A 199 4.59 -7.21 7.97
CA THR A 199 5.49 -6.06 8.09
C THR A 199 4.86 -4.82 8.72
N HIS A 200 3.54 -4.86 9.01
CA HIS A 200 2.82 -3.85 9.75
C HIS A 200 2.89 -4.12 11.26
N TYR A 201 2.88 -3.06 12.08
CA TYR A 201 2.86 -3.21 13.55
C TYR A 201 1.75 -4.19 13.99
N PRO A 202 2.04 -5.13 14.88
CA PRO A 202 3.22 -5.32 15.72
C PRO A 202 4.35 -6.15 15.09
N TYR A 203 4.40 -6.28 13.75
CA TYR A 203 5.41 -7.05 12.99
C TYR A 203 5.42 -8.51 13.39
N ALA A 204 4.24 -9.11 13.45
CA ALA A 204 4.04 -10.46 13.94
C ALA A 204 4.01 -11.48 12.80
N LYS A 205 4.57 -12.64 13.07
CA LYS A 205 4.41 -13.83 12.24
C LYS A 205 3.22 -14.66 12.73
N PRO A 206 2.65 -15.54 11.91
CA PRO A 206 1.57 -16.44 12.35
C PRO A 206 1.98 -17.26 13.57
N ASN A 207 1.03 -17.47 14.49
CA ASN A 207 1.18 -18.31 15.69
C ASN A 207 2.23 -17.85 16.71
N GLU A 208 2.71 -16.63 16.63
CA GLU A 208 3.56 -16.06 17.68
C GLU A 208 2.79 -15.74 18.95
N ASP A 209 3.41 -15.99 20.11
CA ASP A 209 2.84 -15.56 21.40
C ASP A 209 2.86 -14.04 21.54
N SER A 210 1.68 -13.45 21.50
CA SER A 210 1.50 -11.99 21.57
C SER A 210 1.92 -11.38 22.92
N SER A 211 2.08 -12.20 23.97
CA SER A 211 2.54 -11.73 25.28
C SER A 211 3.99 -11.25 25.27
N MET A 212 4.79 -11.79 24.35
CA MET A 212 6.22 -11.49 24.19
C MET A 212 6.50 -10.30 23.27
N TRP A 213 5.46 -9.70 22.67
CA TRP A 213 5.69 -8.61 21.72
C TRP A 213 6.07 -7.30 22.43
N PRO A 214 7.11 -6.61 21.98
CA PRO A 214 7.40 -5.27 22.47
C PRO A 214 6.25 -4.35 22.13
N ARG A 215 5.63 -3.77 23.16
CA ARG A 215 4.49 -2.87 22.99
C ARG A 215 4.90 -1.45 23.35
N ILE A 216 4.57 -0.52 22.47
CA ILE A 216 4.65 0.91 22.75
C ILE A 216 3.26 1.37 23.16
N SER A 217 3.14 1.92 24.35
CA SER A 217 1.89 2.47 24.84
C SER A 217 1.49 3.67 23.98
N GLY A 218 0.25 3.71 23.50
CA GLY A 218 -0.29 4.82 22.74
C GLY A 218 -0.27 4.66 21.22
N VAL A 219 -0.03 3.48 20.70
CA VAL A 219 0.12 3.18 19.25
C VAL A 219 -1.18 3.34 18.42
N ASN A 220 -2.31 3.60 18.99
CA ASN A 220 -3.49 3.99 18.19
C ASN A 220 -3.43 5.46 17.74
N GLY A 221 -2.23 5.94 17.45
CA GLY A 221 -1.97 7.27 16.93
C GLY A 221 -0.73 7.87 17.59
N VAL A 222 0.25 8.18 16.80
CA VAL A 222 1.43 8.98 17.12
C VAL A 222 1.05 10.27 17.87
N PHE A 223 -0.21 10.71 17.73
CA PHE A 223 -0.73 11.94 18.30
C PHE A 223 -1.22 11.83 19.75
N LYS A 224 -1.45 10.65 20.28
CA LYS A 224 -2.05 10.52 21.64
C LYS A 224 -1.11 10.97 22.76
N LYS A 225 0.21 11.00 22.49
CA LYS A 225 1.20 11.52 23.44
C LYS A 225 1.63 12.96 23.20
N MET A 226 1.29 13.56 22.06
CA MET A 226 1.51 15.00 21.90
C MET A 226 0.63 15.83 22.85
N ASP A 227 -0.59 15.36 23.14
CA ASP A 227 -1.44 16.00 24.14
C ASP A 227 -0.88 15.87 25.57
N GLU A 228 -0.12 14.79 25.85
CA GLU A 228 0.57 14.61 27.13
C GLU A 228 1.92 15.37 27.17
N ALA A 229 2.47 15.75 26.03
CA ALA A 229 3.71 16.52 25.92
C ALA A 229 3.49 18.04 26.01
N VAL A 230 2.25 18.48 26.03
CA VAL A 230 1.86 19.88 26.23
C VAL A 230 1.43 20.04 27.69
N GLY A 231 2.15 20.87 28.44
CA GLY A 231 1.78 21.20 29.82
C GLY A 231 0.45 21.96 29.88
N PRO A 232 -0.12 22.10 31.09
CA PRO A 232 -1.36 22.85 31.32
C PRO A 232 -1.31 24.30 30.85
N ASP A 233 -0.12 24.84 30.64
CA ASP A 233 0.18 26.18 30.14
C ASP A 233 0.31 26.25 28.60
N GLY A 234 0.08 25.14 27.89
CA GLY A 234 0.21 25.04 26.44
C GLY A 234 1.65 25.02 25.92
N GLN A 235 2.64 24.91 26.83
CA GLN A 235 4.04 24.80 26.43
C GLN A 235 4.46 23.32 26.29
N LEU A 236 5.33 23.04 25.29
CA LEU A 236 5.92 21.72 25.11
C LEU A 236 6.82 21.38 26.31
N ILE A 237 6.60 20.23 26.92
CA ILE A 237 7.47 19.70 27.97
C ILE A 237 8.85 19.45 27.36
N LYS A 238 9.88 20.04 27.96
CA LYS A 238 11.22 20.26 27.37
C LYS A 238 12.05 19.02 27.03
N ASP A 239 11.63 17.81 27.30
CA ASP A 239 12.45 16.62 27.05
C ASP A 239 11.70 15.60 26.17
N GLN A 240 11.60 15.90 24.88
CA GLN A 240 10.95 15.04 23.88
C GLN A 240 11.83 13.84 23.48
N THR A 241 13.12 13.83 23.83
CA THR A 241 14.05 12.77 23.44
C THR A 241 13.84 11.46 24.22
N GLN A 242 13.06 11.48 25.29
CA GLN A 242 12.74 10.30 26.12
C GLN A 242 11.33 9.73 25.83
N PHE A 243 10.65 10.19 24.81
CA PHE A 243 9.25 9.83 24.54
C PHE A 243 9.04 8.36 24.23
N PHE A 244 10.01 7.72 23.60
CA PHE A 244 10.03 6.29 23.28
C PHE A 244 11.25 5.62 23.88
N ASP A 245 11.04 4.43 24.40
CA ASP A 245 12.10 3.52 24.78
C ASP A 245 12.85 3.08 23.50
N HIS A 246 14.05 3.61 23.31
CA HIS A 246 14.87 3.32 22.12
C HIS A 246 15.13 1.83 21.94
N GLU A 247 15.33 1.08 23.03
CA GLU A 247 15.54 -0.35 22.94
C GLU A 247 14.31 -1.06 22.36
N LYS A 248 13.10 -0.67 22.78
CA LYS A 248 11.87 -1.20 22.21
C LYS A 248 11.69 -0.84 20.75
N LEU A 249 12.09 0.36 20.34
CA LEU A 249 12.03 0.77 18.92
C LEU A 249 12.98 -0.05 18.06
N GLU A 250 14.19 -0.32 18.54
CA GLU A 250 15.14 -1.20 17.87
C GLU A 250 14.62 -2.63 17.80
N GLN A 251 14.02 -3.15 18.86
CA GLN A 251 13.37 -4.46 18.88
C GLN A 251 12.23 -4.53 17.86
N LEU A 252 11.40 -3.50 17.76
CA LEU A 252 10.32 -3.44 16.78
C LEU A 252 10.84 -3.41 15.34
N ARG A 253 11.92 -2.65 15.09
CA ARG A 253 12.57 -2.65 13.79
C ARG A 253 13.17 -4.02 13.45
N ALA A 254 13.82 -4.67 14.42
CA ALA A 254 14.33 -6.03 14.24
C ALA A 254 13.22 -7.02 13.89
N ARG A 255 12.05 -6.88 14.51
CA ARG A 255 10.86 -7.70 14.19
C ARG A 255 10.37 -7.45 12.75
N GLN A 256 10.35 -6.21 12.27
CA GLN A 256 9.99 -5.94 10.88
C GLN A 256 10.97 -6.62 9.90
N ILE A 257 12.27 -6.58 10.22
CA ILE A 257 13.30 -7.28 9.43
C ILE A 257 13.05 -8.80 9.44
N ASP A 258 12.73 -9.38 10.60
CA ASP A 258 12.42 -10.81 10.72
C ASP A 258 11.11 -11.20 10.01
N ALA A 259 10.11 -10.31 10.00
CA ALA A 259 8.89 -10.51 9.22
C ALA A 259 9.20 -10.59 7.71
N VAL A 260 10.09 -9.74 7.20
CA VAL A 260 10.54 -9.81 5.79
C VAL A 260 11.26 -11.12 5.51
N ARG A 261 12.11 -11.62 6.43
CA ARG A 261 12.79 -12.93 6.28
C ARG A 261 11.79 -14.08 6.24
N TYR A 262 10.80 -14.06 7.13
CA TYR A 262 9.71 -15.03 7.12
C TYR A 262 8.93 -15.00 5.80
N LEU A 263 8.59 -13.80 5.32
CA LEU A 263 7.89 -13.64 4.07
C LEU A 263 8.70 -14.13 2.86
N ASP A 264 10.03 -14.07 2.91
CA ASP A 264 10.89 -14.60 1.83
C ASP A 264 10.66 -16.10 1.59
N ASP A 265 10.40 -16.87 2.67
CA ASP A 265 10.03 -18.30 2.57
C ASP A 265 8.61 -18.45 1.98
N VAL A 266 7.66 -17.62 2.39
CA VAL A 266 6.28 -17.65 1.86
C VAL A 266 6.24 -17.23 0.39
N PHE A 267 7.11 -16.33 -0.03
CA PHE A 267 7.25 -15.96 -1.44
C PHE A 267 7.79 -17.10 -2.30
N GLN A 268 8.60 -18.02 -1.77
CA GLN A 268 8.95 -19.23 -2.51
C GLN A 268 7.70 -20.08 -2.80
N GLU A 269 6.82 -20.25 -1.81
CA GLU A 269 5.55 -20.96 -2.01
C GLU A 269 4.65 -20.27 -3.05
N LEU A 270 4.60 -18.92 -3.03
CA LEU A 270 3.90 -18.14 -4.04
C LEU A 270 4.50 -18.36 -5.45
N PHE A 271 5.82 -18.32 -5.58
CA PHE A 271 6.50 -18.51 -6.88
C PHE A 271 6.28 -19.90 -7.45
N ASP A 272 6.18 -20.92 -6.58
CA ASP A 272 5.90 -22.29 -6.99
C ASP A 272 4.41 -22.49 -7.37
N LEU A 273 3.51 -21.68 -6.77
CA LEU A 273 2.07 -21.75 -7.01
C LEU A 273 1.66 -21.10 -8.34
N VAL A 274 2.27 -19.98 -8.72
CA VAL A 274 1.78 -19.16 -9.83
C VAL A 274 2.22 -19.72 -11.19
N PRO A 275 1.40 -19.55 -12.26
CA PRO A 275 1.81 -19.90 -13.62
C PRO A 275 3.06 -19.14 -14.09
N LYS A 276 3.86 -19.76 -14.96
CA LYS A 276 5.11 -19.18 -15.49
C LYS A 276 4.94 -17.85 -16.23
N ASN A 277 3.76 -17.58 -16.78
CA ASN A 277 3.45 -16.30 -17.42
C ASN A 277 2.97 -15.22 -16.41
N THR A 278 3.32 -15.33 -15.14
CA THR A 278 2.94 -14.36 -14.12
C THR A 278 4.02 -13.29 -13.95
N HIS A 279 3.66 -12.03 -14.14
CA HIS A 279 4.48 -10.89 -13.76
C HIS A 279 4.13 -10.47 -12.34
N ILE A 280 5.15 -10.30 -11.50
CA ILE A 280 4.98 -9.94 -10.08
C ILE A 280 5.72 -8.63 -9.82
N VAL A 281 5.05 -7.71 -9.15
CA VAL A 281 5.63 -6.54 -8.50
C VAL A 281 5.57 -6.77 -7.00
N ILE A 282 6.69 -6.61 -6.31
CA ILE A 282 6.78 -6.58 -4.85
C ILE A 282 7.19 -5.17 -4.46
N THR A 283 6.41 -4.55 -3.58
CA THR A 283 6.69 -3.21 -3.06
C THR A 283 6.08 -3.05 -1.67
N ALA A 284 6.20 -1.86 -1.08
CA ALA A 284 5.39 -1.48 0.07
C ALA A 284 4.49 -0.30 -0.30
N ASP A 285 3.43 -0.12 0.47
CA ASP A 285 2.52 1.02 0.32
C ASP A 285 3.08 2.28 0.96
N HIS A 286 3.83 2.15 2.05
CA HIS A 286 4.60 3.20 2.73
C HIS A 286 5.65 2.55 3.65
N GLY A 287 6.47 3.37 4.26
CA GLY A 287 7.38 2.96 5.32
C GLY A 287 6.86 3.28 6.72
N GLU A 288 7.76 3.30 7.69
CA GLU A 288 7.47 3.42 9.11
C GLU A 288 8.55 4.23 9.83
N LEU A 289 8.22 4.95 10.89
CA LEU A 289 9.18 5.59 11.78
C LEU A 289 9.47 4.68 12.97
N PHE A 290 10.75 4.56 13.33
CA PHE A 290 11.23 3.83 14.50
C PHE A 290 12.01 4.78 15.44
N GLY A 291 11.45 5.95 15.73
CA GLY A 291 12.04 6.95 16.63
C GLY A 291 12.59 8.20 15.93
N GLU A 292 12.63 8.20 14.61
CA GLU A 292 13.08 9.38 13.86
C GLU A 292 12.22 10.61 14.21
N MET A 293 12.88 11.74 14.49
CA MET A 293 12.25 12.98 14.95
C MET A 293 11.35 12.80 16.19
N GLY A 294 11.56 11.77 17.01
CA GLY A 294 10.73 11.46 18.17
C GLY A 294 9.37 10.82 17.83
N TYR A 295 9.19 10.28 16.63
CA TYR A 295 7.95 9.63 16.20
C TYR A 295 8.11 8.12 16.03
N PHE A 296 7.02 7.39 16.26
CA PHE A 296 6.88 5.99 15.90
C PHE A 296 5.62 5.79 15.06
N GLY A 297 5.70 4.90 14.07
CA GLY A 297 4.56 4.59 13.23
C GLY A 297 4.54 5.39 11.92
N HIS A 298 3.39 5.47 11.33
CA HIS A 298 3.13 6.13 10.07
C HIS A 298 1.84 6.95 10.14
N GLY A 299 1.53 7.71 9.10
CA GLY A 299 0.34 8.56 9.02
C GLY A 299 0.62 9.75 8.11
N PRO A 300 -0.09 10.86 8.23
CA PRO A 300 0.16 12.05 7.43
C PRO A 300 1.45 12.78 7.89
N ILE A 301 2.56 12.02 7.97
CA ILE A 301 3.89 12.51 8.39
C ILE A 301 4.76 12.61 7.15
N MET A 302 5.28 13.80 6.89
CA MET A 302 6.16 14.11 5.76
C MET A 302 7.62 13.83 6.13
N HIS A 303 7.95 12.54 6.31
CA HIS A 303 9.31 12.09 6.59
C HIS A 303 9.74 11.04 5.58
N GLU A 304 10.98 11.11 5.09
CA GLU A 304 11.50 10.22 4.03
C GLU A 304 11.27 8.73 4.33
N LYS A 305 11.44 8.31 5.59
CA LYS A 305 11.26 6.91 6.01
C LYS A 305 9.83 6.38 5.87
N CYS A 306 8.83 7.28 5.77
CA CYS A 306 7.46 6.91 5.46
C CYS A 306 7.19 6.79 3.96
N PHE A 307 8.07 7.36 3.12
CA PHE A 307 7.91 7.34 1.66
C PHE A 307 8.89 6.39 0.96
N GLU A 308 10.07 6.14 1.52
CA GLU A 308 11.07 5.22 0.97
C GLU A 308 10.63 3.77 1.11
N VAL A 309 10.41 3.09 0.00
CA VAL A 309 9.93 1.70 -0.05
C VAL A 309 10.79 0.83 -0.97
N PRO A 310 10.88 -0.50 -0.71
CA PRO A 310 11.46 -1.42 -1.65
C PRO A 310 10.57 -1.56 -2.88
N TYR A 311 11.17 -1.74 -4.04
CA TYR A 311 10.49 -2.08 -5.27
C TYR A 311 11.33 -3.08 -6.06
N LEU A 312 10.72 -4.16 -6.48
CA LEU A 312 11.32 -5.12 -7.40
C LEU A 312 10.22 -5.77 -8.23
N GLU A 313 10.55 -6.13 -9.46
CA GLU A 313 9.59 -6.76 -10.35
C GLU A 313 10.26 -7.76 -11.29
N GLY A 314 9.48 -8.73 -11.73
CA GLY A 314 9.92 -9.70 -12.72
C GLY A 314 8.85 -10.68 -13.13
N LYS A 315 9.15 -11.47 -14.16
CA LYS A 315 8.29 -12.54 -14.66
C LYS A 315 8.80 -13.89 -14.16
N ILE A 316 7.91 -14.71 -13.63
CA ILE A 316 8.19 -16.10 -13.29
C ILE A 316 8.48 -16.87 -14.59
N ARG A 317 9.60 -17.61 -14.61
CA ARG A 317 10.13 -18.32 -15.78
C ARG A 317 10.01 -19.84 -15.65
#